data_d11768ea2ed8c57643b30a233c23105d
#
_entry.id   d11768ea2ed8c57643b30a233c23105d
#
_cell.length_a   1.000
_cell.length_b   1.000
_cell.length_c   1.000
_cell.angle_alpha   90.00
_cell.angle_beta   90.00
_cell.angle_gamma   90.00
#
_symmetry.space_group_name_H-M   'P 1'
#
loop_
_entity.id
_entity.type
_entity.pdbx_description
1 polymer ?
#
loop_
_entity_poly.entity_id
_entity_poly.type
_entity_poly.pdbx_seq_one_letter_code
_entity_poly.pdbx_strand_id
1 'polypeptide(L)'
;AEALDNCKQGSLIKALQRICGVCRKRGFRIKVHGDGEFECTRGAVATDTWSELNICGEDEHVPDIERCIRTAKERVRCTHDSTPFDHHPPRMLLEIVFLNIFWLNAFPHRLGVSQTLSPRTIVTGLHIDCTNHCRAEHGQHVQTHEKHDNSMQPRTVGALALRPTG
;
A
#
# COMPACT_ATOMS: atom_id res chain seq x y z
N ALA A 1 -2.12 -1.31 -0.25
CA ALA A 1 -1.44 -2.35 0.53
C ALA A 1 -1.86 -2.27 1.99
N GLU A 2 -1.85 -3.37 2.69
CA GLU A 2 -2.16 -3.48 4.12
C GLU A 2 -1.07 -4.31 4.79
N ALA A 3 -0.58 -3.87 5.94
CA ALA A 3 0.35 -4.65 6.74
C ALA A 3 -0.42 -5.59 7.67
N LEU A 4 0.08 -6.79 7.83
CA LEU A 4 -0.46 -7.78 8.75
C LEU A 4 0.49 -7.96 9.92
N ASP A 5 -0.06 -7.96 11.13
CA ASP A 5 0.71 -8.30 12.33
C ASP A 5 1.04 -9.80 12.39
N ASN A 6 0.17 -10.61 11.81
CA ASN A 6 0.33 -12.07 11.70
C ASN A 6 -0.61 -12.63 10.61
N CYS A 7 -0.38 -13.87 10.19
CA CYS A 7 -1.20 -14.58 9.19
C CYS A 7 -2.41 -15.33 9.80
N LYS A 8 -2.84 -14.99 11.03
CA LYS A 8 -4.03 -15.62 11.62
C LYS A 8 -5.30 -15.15 10.91
N GLN A 9 -6.29 -16.05 10.86
CA GLN A 9 -7.58 -15.82 10.19
C GLN A 9 -8.20 -14.45 10.51
N GLY A 10 -8.23 -14.05 11.77
CA GLY A 10 -8.83 -12.78 12.18
C GLY A 10 -8.11 -11.55 11.63
N SER A 11 -6.77 -11.60 11.49
CA SER A 11 -5.96 -10.51 10.87
C SER A 11 -6.19 -10.43 9.38
N LEU A 12 -6.25 -11.58 8.70
CA LEU A 12 -6.55 -11.67 7.27
C LEU A 12 -7.94 -11.13 6.95
N ILE A 13 -8.96 -11.53 7.71
CA ILE A 13 -10.34 -11.04 7.53
C ILE A 13 -10.41 -9.51 7.69
N LYS A 14 -9.81 -8.96 8.75
CA LYS A 14 -9.78 -7.51 8.98
C LYS A 14 -9.10 -6.76 7.85
N ALA A 15 -7.98 -7.25 7.35
CA ALA A 15 -7.25 -6.64 6.25
C ALA A 15 -8.08 -6.68 4.95
N LEU A 16 -8.68 -7.83 4.61
CA LEU A 16 -9.58 -7.95 3.45
C LEU A 16 -10.77 -6.99 3.57
N GLN A 17 -11.40 -6.91 4.73
CA GLN A 17 -12.53 -5.99 4.94
C GLN A 17 -12.13 -4.52 4.74
N ARG A 18 -10.95 -4.10 5.18
CA ARG A 18 -10.44 -2.73 4.95
C ARG A 18 -10.22 -2.47 3.47
N ILE A 19 -9.52 -3.38 2.77
CA ILE A 19 -9.22 -3.25 1.33
C ILE A 19 -10.53 -3.25 0.52
N CYS A 20 -11.39 -4.22 0.76
CA CYS A 20 -12.69 -4.32 0.08
C CYS A 20 -13.59 -3.12 0.40
N GLY A 21 -13.55 -2.59 1.62
CA GLY A 21 -14.30 -1.41 2.01
C GLY A 21 -13.97 -0.16 1.19
N VAL A 22 -12.71 0.02 0.80
CA VAL A 22 -12.29 1.14 -0.06
C VAL A 22 -12.93 1.03 -1.45
N CYS A 23 -12.86 -0.16 -2.06
CA CYS A 23 -13.44 -0.41 -3.39
C CYS A 23 -14.98 -0.32 -3.36
N ARG A 24 -15.62 -0.86 -2.31
CA ARG A 24 -17.07 -0.84 -2.14
C ARG A 24 -17.64 0.57 -2.04
N LYS A 25 -16.97 1.50 -1.36
CA LYS A 25 -17.39 2.91 -1.29
C LYS A 25 -17.50 3.57 -2.66
N ARG A 26 -16.86 3.02 -3.67
CA ARG A 26 -16.91 3.48 -5.06
C ARG A 26 -17.84 2.63 -5.95
N GLY A 27 -18.54 1.67 -5.37
CA GLY A 27 -19.49 0.82 -6.11
C GLY A 27 -18.85 -0.33 -6.89
N PHE A 28 -17.57 -0.65 -6.64
CA PHE A 28 -16.91 -1.77 -7.33
C PHE A 28 -17.35 -3.11 -6.74
N ARG A 29 -17.64 -4.07 -7.61
CA ARG A 29 -17.64 -5.48 -7.25
C ARG A 29 -16.19 -5.97 -7.21
N ILE A 30 -15.88 -6.80 -6.24
CA ILE A 30 -14.50 -7.20 -5.96
C ILE A 30 -14.38 -8.70 -6.16
N LYS A 31 -13.42 -9.11 -6.96
CA LYS A 31 -12.97 -10.49 -7.04
C LYS A 31 -11.60 -10.58 -6.39
N VAL A 32 -11.52 -11.31 -5.28
CA VAL A 32 -10.28 -11.55 -4.55
C VAL A 32 -9.71 -12.87 -5.04
N HIS A 33 -8.48 -12.83 -5.55
CA HIS A 33 -7.71 -14.04 -5.82
C HIS A 33 -6.73 -14.25 -4.69
N GLY A 34 -6.78 -15.39 -4.05
CA GLY A 34 -5.92 -15.79 -2.95
C GLY A 34 -5.34 -17.18 -3.18
N ASP A 35 -4.28 -17.51 -2.50
CA ASP A 35 -3.74 -18.85 -2.38
C ASP A 35 -4.47 -19.65 -1.29
N GLY A 36 -4.04 -20.88 -1.04
CA GLY A 36 -4.67 -21.76 -0.07
C GLY A 36 -4.72 -21.21 1.37
N GLU A 37 -3.82 -20.27 1.73
CA GLU A 37 -3.83 -19.64 3.06
C GLU A 37 -5.11 -18.81 3.30
N PHE A 38 -5.70 -18.27 2.22
CA PHE A 38 -6.94 -17.48 2.29
C PHE A 38 -8.21 -18.33 2.39
N GLU A 39 -8.14 -19.66 2.28
CA GLU A 39 -9.31 -20.54 2.40
C GLU A 39 -10.06 -20.32 3.72
N CYS A 40 -9.33 -20.06 4.80
CA CYS A 40 -9.91 -19.75 6.11
C CYS A 40 -10.81 -18.50 6.13
N THR A 41 -10.70 -17.62 5.13
CA THR A 41 -11.50 -16.39 5.03
C THR A 41 -12.76 -16.56 4.18
N ARG A 42 -12.96 -17.71 3.52
CA ARG A 42 -14.08 -17.97 2.58
C ARG A 42 -15.45 -17.67 3.19
N GLY A 43 -15.69 -18.13 4.42
CA GLY A 43 -16.95 -17.89 5.11
C GLY A 43 -17.23 -16.40 5.35
N ALA A 44 -16.22 -15.63 5.72
CA ALA A 44 -16.36 -14.20 5.97
C ALA A 44 -16.56 -13.39 4.66
N VAL A 45 -15.92 -13.82 3.56
CA VAL A 45 -16.10 -13.18 2.24
C VAL A 45 -17.46 -13.56 1.64
N ALA A 46 -17.92 -14.79 1.82
CA ALA A 46 -19.21 -15.27 1.31
C ALA A 46 -20.43 -14.52 1.91
N THR A 47 -20.29 -13.95 3.11
CA THR A 47 -21.33 -13.09 3.70
C THR A 47 -21.39 -11.69 3.05
N ASP A 48 -20.40 -11.33 2.26
CA ASP A 48 -20.32 -10.05 1.58
C ASP A 48 -20.80 -10.18 0.12
N THR A 49 -21.98 -9.68 -0.16
CA THR A 49 -22.58 -9.71 -1.51
C THR A 49 -21.79 -8.98 -2.60
N TRP A 50 -20.80 -8.18 -2.22
CA TRP A 50 -19.97 -7.39 -3.13
C TRP A 50 -18.59 -8.01 -3.43
N SER A 51 -18.25 -9.06 -2.70
CA SER A 51 -16.94 -9.70 -2.80
C SER A 51 -17.07 -11.17 -3.14
N GLU A 52 -16.28 -11.63 -4.10
CA GLU A 52 -16.15 -13.03 -4.48
C GLU A 52 -14.71 -13.47 -4.20
N LEU A 53 -14.53 -14.59 -3.51
CA LEU A 53 -13.23 -15.17 -3.24
C LEU A 53 -12.99 -16.35 -4.18
N ASN A 54 -11.96 -16.23 -5.00
CA ASN A 54 -11.42 -17.29 -5.83
C ASN A 54 -10.08 -17.76 -5.23
N ILE A 55 -10.04 -18.99 -4.78
CA ILE A 55 -8.81 -19.60 -4.29
C ILE A 55 -8.13 -20.29 -5.47
N CYS A 56 -6.93 -19.85 -5.76
CA CYS A 56 -6.09 -20.46 -6.78
C CYS A 56 -5.51 -21.78 -6.24
N GLY A 57 -5.54 -22.81 -7.05
CA GLY A 57 -4.87 -24.09 -6.74
C GLY A 57 -3.35 -23.91 -6.66
N GLU A 58 -2.68 -24.89 -6.03
CA GLU A 58 -1.23 -24.86 -5.81
C GLU A 58 -0.43 -24.75 -7.12
N ASP A 59 -0.98 -25.26 -8.23
CA ASP A 59 -0.38 -25.21 -9.57
C ASP A 59 -1.03 -24.16 -10.50
N GLU A 60 -1.94 -23.32 -9.99
CA GLU A 60 -2.63 -22.33 -10.80
C GLU A 60 -1.82 -21.03 -10.83
N HIS A 61 -1.11 -20.81 -11.93
CA HIS A 61 -0.38 -19.56 -12.17
C HIS A 61 -1.33 -18.43 -12.54
N VAL A 62 -1.18 -17.29 -11.86
CA VAL A 62 -1.87 -16.04 -12.19
C VAL A 62 -0.84 -15.01 -12.67
N PRO A 63 -0.50 -15.04 -13.98
CA PRO A 63 0.67 -14.30 -14.52
C PRO A 63 0.64 -12.80 -14.24
N ASP A 64 -0.55 -12.20 -14.20
CA ASP A 64 -0.69 -10.75 -13.96
C ASP A 64 -0.37 -10.38 -12.52
N ILE A 65 -0.77 -11.20 -11.55
CA ILE A 65 -0.47 -10.99 -10.13
C ILE A 65 1.02 -11.21 -9.89
N GLU A 66 1.60 -12.27 -10.44
CA GLU A 66 3.02 -12.56 -10.32
C GLU A 66 3.88 -11.42 -10.89
N ARG A 67 3.49 -10.90 -12.07
CA ARG A 67 4.16 -9.73 -12.68
C ARG A 67 4.05 -8.49 -11.79
N CYS A 68 2.89 -8.24 -11.21
CA CYS A 68 2.68 -7.12 -10.31
C CYS A 68 3.56 -7.22 -9.06
N ILE A 69 3.60 -8.41 -8.44
CA ILE A 69 4.45 -8.70 -7.27
C ILE A 69 5.94 -8.54 -7.64
N ARG A 70 6.37 -9.05 -8.78
CA ARG A 70 7.75 -8.90 -9.26
C ARG A 70 8.11 -7.43 -9.42
N THR A 71 7.29 -6.65 -10.12
CA THR A 71 7.50 -5.21 -10.31
C THR A 71 7.58 -4.47 -8.98
N ALA A 72 6.70 -4.79 -8.03
CA ALA A 72 6.74 -4.19 -6.71
C ALA A 72 8.04 -4.54 -5.96
N LYS A 73 8.45 -5.82 -5.98
CA LYS A 73 9.70 -6.27 -5.35
C LYS A 73 10.94 -5.60 -5.96
N GLU A 74 11.01 -5.47 -7.29
CA GLU A 74 12.12 -4.80 -7.97
C GLU A 74 12.21 -3.33 -7.56
N ARG A 75 11.11 -2.61 -7.55
CA ARG A 75 11.09 -1.21 -7.11
C ARG A 75 11.47 -1.03 -5.65
N VAL A 76 11.00 -1.92 -4.77
CA VAL A 76 11.39 -1.92 -3.36
C VAL A 76 12.89 -2.10 -3.20
N ARG A 77 13.51 -3.04 -3.93
CA ARG A 77 14.96 -3.24 -3.93
C ARG A 77 15.69 -2.00 -4.41
N CYS A 78 15.29 -1.43 -5.55
CA CYS A 78 15.91 -0.20 -6.06
C CYS A 78 15.83 0.95 -5.05
N THR A 79 14.68 1.14 -4.39
CA THR A 79 14.53 2.19 -3.37
C THR A 79 15.40 1.89 -2.15
N HIS A 80 15.44 0.65 -1.68
CA HIS A 80 16.29 0.21 -0.57
C HIS A 80 17.76 0.51 -0.85
N ASP A 81 18.25 0.11 -2.03
CA ASP A 81 19.64 0.24 -2.41
C ASP A 81 20.05 1.69 -2.74
N SER A 82 19.07 2.58 -2.99
CA SER A 82 19.32 4.01 -3.24
C SER A 82 19.42 4.83 -1.94
N THR A 83 19.05 4.27 -0.80
CA THR A 83 19.16 5.00 0.47
C THR A 83 20.60 4.95 1.01
N PRO A 84 21.05 5.98 1.74
CA PRO A 84 22.41 6.05 2.28
C PRO A 84 22.59 5.24 3.58
N PHE A 85 21.75 4.23 3.82
CA PHE A 85 21.74 3.45 5.05
C PHE A 85 22.13 2.00 4.79
N ASP A 86 23.12 1.49 5.49
CA ASP A 86 23.52 0.07 5.41
C ASP A 86 22.49 -0.87 6.07
N HIS A 87 21.78 -0.36 7.07
CA HIS A 87 20.77 -1.11 7.81
C HIS A 87 19.48 -0.32 7.97
N HIS A 88 18.38 -0.98 7.68
CA HIS A 88 17.05 -0.39 7.78
C HIS A 88 16.29 -1.02 8.96
N PRO A 89 15.74 -0.22 9.87
CA PRO A 89 14.78 -0.73 10.84
C PRO A 89 13.59 -1.38 10.16
N PRO A 90 12.97 -2.44 10.72
CA PRO A 90 11.82 -3.12 10.12
C PRO A 90 10.68 -2.18 9.72
N ARG A 91 10.44 -1.14 10.51
CA ARG A 91 9.43 -0.12 10.19
C ARG A 91 9.78 0.64 8.90
N MET A 92 11.04 0.99 8.70
CA MET A 92 11.48 1.69 7.50
C MET A 92 11.35 0.82 6.25
N LEU A 93 11.68 -0.49 6.35
CA LEU A 93 11.46 -1.45 5.27
C LEU A 93 9.98 -1.53 4.86
N LEU A 94 9.09 -1.57 5.85
CA LEU A 94 7.65 -1.56 5.61
C LEU A 94 7.20 -0.28 4.88
N GLU A 95 7.72 0.87 5.28
CA GLU A 95 7.40 2.15 4.66
C GLU A 95 7.96 2.25 3.22
N ILE A 96 9.11 1.63 2.91
CA ILE A 96 9.61 1.49 1.53
C ILE A 96 8.64 0.69 0.67
N VAL A 97 8.08 -0.41 1.19
CA VAL A 97 7.06 -1.19 0.47
C VAL A 97 5.82 -0.32 0.17
N PHE A 98 5.29 0.35 1.18
CA PHE A 98 4.12 1.22 1.00
C PHE A 98 4.39 2.39 0.06
N LEU A 99 5.56 3.01 0.12
CA LEU A 99 6.00 4.06 -0.80
C LEU A 99 5.94 3.58 -2.25
N ASN A 100 6.53 2.43 -2.53
CA ASN A 100 6.58 1.92 -3.89
C ASN A 100 5.20 1.51 -4.41
N ILE A 101 4.36 0.89 -3.58
CA ILE A 101 2.96 0.60 -3.92
C ILE A 101 2.17 1.89 -4.16
N PHE A 102 2.38 2.94 -3.35
CA PHE A 102 1.75 4.23 -3.54
C PHE A 102 2.09 4.80 -4.93
N TRP A 103 3.36 4.86 -5.30
CA TRP A 103 3.79 5.41 -6.58
C TRP A 103 3.40 4.54 -7.78
N LEU A 104 3.38 3.21 -7.66
CA LEU A 104 2.85 2.32 -8.69
C LEU A 104 1.37 2.59 -9.00
N ASN A 105 0.60 3.01 -8.01
CA ASN A 105 -0.82 3.34 -8.17
C ASN A 105 -1.08 4.83 -8.44
N ALA A 106 -0.06 5.67 -8.38
CA ALA A 106 -0.18 7.12 -8.54
C ALA A 106 -0.36 7.56 -9.99
N PHE A 107 0.15 6.78 -10.94
CA PHE A 107 0.17 7.11 -12.36
C PHE A 107 -0.61 6.11 -13.20
N PRO A 108 -1.20 6.55 -14.33
CA PRO A 108 -1.82 5.64 -15.29
C PRO A 108 -0.78 4.66 -15.85
N HIS A 109 -1.17 3.41 -16.00
CA HIS A 109 -0.34 2.40 -16.63
C HIS A 109 -0.70 2.27 -18.11
N ARG A 110 0.31 2.15 -18.99
CA ARG A 110 0.12 2.07 -20.45
C ARG A 110 -0.85 0.97 -20.88
N LEU A 111 -0.84 -0.16 -20.19
CA LEU A 111 -1.72 -1.33 -20.42
C LEU A 111 -2.81 -1.45 -19.36
N GLY A 112 -3.10 -0.37 -18.64
CA GLY A 112 -4.13 -0.34 -17.60
C GLY A 112 -5.53 -0.10 -18.14
N VAL A 113 -6.50 -0.12 -17.23
CA VAL A 113 -7.92 0.12 -17.54
C VAL A 113 -8.16 1.52 -18.10
N SER A 114 -7.32 2.49 -17.72
CA SER A 114 -7.38 3.86 -18.22
C SER A 114 -5.97 4.39 -18.51
N GLN A 115 -5.82 5.13 -19.59
CA GLN A 115 -4.59 5.82 -19.94
C GLN A 115 -4.48 7.22 -19.32
N THR A 116 -5.59 7.74 -18.79
CA THR A 116 -5.67 9.10 -18.22
C THR A 116 -5.85 9.11 -16.72
N LEU A 117 -6.54 8.10 -16.15
CA LEU A 117 -6.80 8.01 -14.73
C LEU A 117 -5.87 6.97 -14.08
N SER A 118 -5.25 7.35 -12.98
CA SER A 118 -4.42 6.43 -12.21
C SER A 118 -5.28 5.38 -11.48
N PRO A 119 -4.75 4.19 -11.16
CA PRO A 119 -5.43 3.20 -10.35
C PRO A 119 -5.93 3.79 -9.01
N ARG A 120 -5.12 4.63 -8.37
CA ARG A 120 -5.50 5.36 -7.16
C ARG A 120 -6.75 6.20 -7.38
N THR A 121 -6.77 7.03 -8.42
CA THR A 121 -7.92 7.90 -8.74
C THR A 121 -9.18 7.08 -9.02
N ILE A 122 -9.05 6.00 -9.78
CA ILE A 122 -10.18 5.10 -10.09
C ILE A 122 -10.77 4.53 -8.79
N VAL A 123 -9.92 3.97 -7.92
CA VAL A 123 -10.37 3.24 -6.73
C VAL A 123 -10.76 4.17 -5.58
N THR A 124 -10.04 5.27 -5.36
CA THR A 124 -10.28 6.15 -4.21
C THR A 124 -10.98 7.45 -4.56
N GLY A 125 -10.95 7.89 -5.81
CA GLY A 125 -11.39 9.21 -6.25
C GLY A 125 -10.38 10.32 -5.96
N LEU A 126 -9.22 10.01 -5.36
CA LEU A 126 -8.22 10.99 -4.98
C LEU A 126 -7.16 11.12 -6.06
N HIS A 127 -6.89 12.36 -6.46
CA HIS A 127 -5.78 12.68 -7.37
C HIS A 127 -4.47 12.85 -6.59
N ILE A 128 -3.36 12.70 -7.30
CA ILE A 128 -2.05 13.06 -6.77
C ILE A 128 -1.91 14.58 -6.78
N ASP A 129 -1.61 15.13 -5.62
CA ASP A 129 -1.17 16.51 -5.47
C ASP A 129 0.36 16.51 -5.33
N CYS A 130 1.05 16.80 -6.43
CA CYS A 130 2.52 16.81 -6.46
C CYS A 130 3.11 17.83 -5.49
N THR A 131 2.42 18.95 -5.25
CA THR A 131 2.88 19.96 -4.28
C THR A 131 2.98 19.41 -2.87
N ASN A 132 2.05 18.55 -2.48
CA ASN A 132 2.02 17.97 -1.14
C ASN A 132 2.73 16.60 -1.06
N HIS A 133 2.59 15.75 -2.10
CA HIS A 133 3.12 14.39 -2.07
C HIS A 133 4.60 14.27 -2.44
N CYS A 134 5.18 15.30 -3.12
CA CYS A 134 6.57 15.29 -3.58
C CYS A 134 7.46 16.27 -2.80
N ARG A 135 7.09 16.65 -1.58
CA ARG A 135 7.85 17.63 -0.77
C ARG A 135 9.19 17.14 -0.28
N ALA A 136 9.31 15.85 -0.05
CA ALA A 136 10.52 15.24 0.49
C ALA A 136 10.73 13.87 -0.14
N GLU A 137 11.98 13.51 -0.33
CA GLU A 137 12.38 12.18 -0.77
C GLU A 137 12.38 11.18 0.40
N HIS A 138 12.27 9.90 0.08
CA HIS A 138 12.36 8.85 1.10
C HIS A 138 13.75 8.86 1.75
N GLY A 139 13.77 8.83 3.09
CA GLY A 139 15.02 8.89 3.86
C GLY A 139 15.61 10.29 4.01
N GLN A 140 15.02 11.32 3.41
CA GLN A 140 15.48 12.70 3.57
C GLN A 140 15.26 13.18 5.01
N HIS A 141 16.28 13.83 5.58
CA HIS A 141 16.16 14.50 6.86
C HIS A 141 15.26 15.74 6.73
N VAL A 142 14.26 15.82 7.56
CA VAL A 142 13.30 16.93 7.62
C VAL A 142 13.12 17.40 9.05
N GLN A 143 12.67 18.64 9.21
CA GLN A 143 12.27 19.16 10.51
C GLN A 143 10.74 19.13 10.61
N THR A 144 10.23 18.47 11.64
CA THR A 144 8.80 18.41 11.94
C THR A 144 8.46 19.30 13.10
N HIS A 145 7.30 19.95 13.02
CA HIS A 145 6.80 20.78 14.11
C HIS A 145 6.08 19.92 15.14
N GLU A 146 6.47 20.03 16.40
CA GLU A 146 5.80 19.36 17.50
C GLU A 146 4.93 20.33 18.31
N LYS A 147 3.89 19.78 18.96
CA LYS A 147 3.14 20.55 19.94
C LYS A 147 4.06 20.88 21.12
N HIS A 148 4.14 22.17 21.42
CA HIS A 148 4.93 22.66 22.54
C HIS A 148 4.04 23.58 23.39
N ASP A 149 4.40 23.69 24.65
CA ASP A 149 3.88 24.70 25.56
C ASP A 149 4.63 26.04 25.37
N ASN A 150 4.39 27.02 26.19
CA ASN A 150 5.08 28.30 26.17
C ASN A 150 6.51 28.24 26.78
N SER A 151 7.12 27.08 26.80
CA SER A 151 8.49 26.89 27.27
C SER A 151 9.51 27.32 26.22
N MET A 152 10.77 27.45 26.63
CA MET A 152 11.92 27.76 25.75
C MET A 152 12.43 26.51 24.99
N GLN A 153 11.68 25.41 24.99
CA GLN A 153 12.03 24.19 24.28
C GLN A 153 12.00 24.38 22.77
N PRO A 154 12.87 23.66 22.01
CA PRO A 154 12.82 23.68 20.54
C PRO A 154 11.43 23.29 20.01
N ARG A 155 10.95 24.02 19.04
CA ARG A 155 9.63 23.79 18.42
C ARG A 155 9.65 22.79 17.30
N THR A 156 10.82 22.30 16.94
CA THR A 156 11.00 21.36 15.83
C THR A 156 11.91 20.22 16.27
N VAL A 157 11.62 19.03 15.75
CA VAL A 157 12.42 17.82 15.95
C VAL A 157 12.83 17.29 14.58
N GLY A 158 14.08 16.82 14.50
CA GLY A 158 14.59 16.15 13.31
C GLY A 158 13.88 14.82 13.09
N ALA A 159 13.46 14.57 11.85
CA ALA A 159 12.79 13.34 11.46
C ALA A 159 13.25 12.88 10.06
N LEU A 160 12.95 11.65 9.70
CA LEU A 160 13.15 11.14 8.35
C LEU A 160 11.80 11.11 7.61
N ALA A 161 11.80 11.63 6.39
CA ALA A 161 10.65 11.51 5.52
C ALA A 161 10.52 10.06 5.03
N LEU A 162 9.34 9.44 5.21
CA LEU A 162 9.13 8.05 4.85
C LEU A 162 8.30 7.91 3.59
N ARG A 163 7.05 8.34 3.61
CA ARG A 163 6.15 8.30 2.45
C ARG A 163 5.08 9.36 2.52
N PRO A 164 4.51 9.75 1.38
CA PRO A 164 3.33 10.59 1.36
C PRO A 164 2.15 9.88 2.05
N THR A 165 1.40 10.63 2.83
CA THR A 165 0.12 10.22 3.40
C THR A 165 -0.99 10.96 2.68
N GLY A 166 -2.04 10.26 2.26
CA GLY A 166 -3.14 10.90 1.56
C GLY A 166 -4.41 10.08 1.58
#